data_2675e8538ad3997a734d17a67f156250
#
_entry.id   2675e8538ad3997a734d17a67f156250
#
_cell.length_a   1.000
_cell.length_b   1.000
_cell.length_c   1.000
_cell.angle_alpha   90.00
_cell.angle_beta   90.00
_cell.angle_gamma   90.00
#
_symmetry.space_group_name_H-M   'P 1'
#
loop_
_entity.id
_entity.type
_entity.pdbx_description
1 polymer ?
#
loop_
_entity_poly.entity_id
_entity_poly.type
_entity_poly.pdbx_seq_one_letter_code
_entity_poly.pdbx_strand_id
1 'polypeptide(L)'
;MELSGVRLLADRLLNKHELFEKGWRFSFDRAKRRAGSCKFSKKEITLAKAYAEQEDLKEIKNTILHEIAHALVGPRHGHNEIWKQKALEIGCDAERCHYVVFSKPKYKLTCINRCFEVARYRVNQNFLQSRICSKCKGKLLIFEI
;
A
#
# COMPACT_ATOMS: atom_id res chain seq x y z
N MET A 1 -7.45 -3.60 -14.20
CA MET A 1 -7.94 -2.41 -14.91
C MET A 1 -6.83 -1.72 -15.70
N GLU A 2 -7.15 -1.04 -16.77
CA GLU A 2 -6.15 -0.33 -17.54
C GLU A 2 -5.61 0.88 -16.77
N LEU A 3 -4.29 1.05 -16.72
CA LEU A 3 -3.66 2.08 -15.91
C LEU A 3 -4.00 3.51 -16.35
N SER A 4 -4.16 3.75 -17.64
CA SER A 4 -4.56 5.08 -18.15
C SER A 4 -5.93 5.50 -17.64
N GLY A 5 -6.87 4.56 -17.57
CA GLY A 5 -8.20 4.81 -17.01
C GLY A 5 -8.16 5.09 -15.51
N VAL A 6 -7.30 4.36 -14.79
CA VAL A 6 -7.11 4.58 -13.35
C VAL A 6 -6.54 5.96 -13.09
N ARG A 7 -5.53 6.38 -13.86
CA ARG A 7 -4.94 7.71 -13.73
C ARG A 7 -5.97 8.81 -13.98
N LEU A 8 -6.77 8.65 -15.01
CA LEU A 8 -7.83 9.62 -15.32
C LEU A 8 -8.83 9.74 -14.19
N LEU A 9 -9.25 8.62 -13.62
CA LEU A 9 -10.16 8.60 -12.47
C LEU A 9 -9.52 9.30 -11.26
N ALA A 10 -8.27 9.02 -10.96
CA ALA A 10 -7.57 9.63 -9.84
C ALA A 10 -7.44 11.15 -10.01
N ASP A 11 -7.08 11.59 -11.21
CA ASP A 11 -6.96 13.03 -11.50
C ASP A 11 -8.30 13.75 -11.36
N ARG A 12 -9.39 13.12 -11.82
CA ARG A 12 -10.74 13.66 -11.65
C ARG A 12 -11.13 13.79 -10.19
N LEU A 13 -10.82 12.78 -9.38
CA LEU A 13 -11.13 12.79 -7.96
C LEU A 13 -10.30 13.86 -7.21
N LEU A 14 -9.02 13.99 -7.54
CA LEU A 14 -8.18 15.05 -6.97
C LEU A 14 -8.75 16.44 -7.30
N ASN A 15 -9.17 16.64 -8.52
CA ASN A 15 -9.76 17.92 -8.95
C ASN A 15 -11.11 18.17 -8.26
N LYS A 16 -11.95 17.14 -8.17
CA LYS A 16 -13.26 17.24 -7.50
C LYS A 16 -13.14 17.69 -6.05
N HIS A 17 -12.12 17.20 -5.34
CA HIS A 17 -11.91 17.51 -3.93
C HIS A 17 -10.93 18.66 -3.70
N GLU A 18 -10.64 19.42 -4.75
CA GLU A 18 -9.81 20.64 -4.70
C GLU A 18 -8.36 20.40 -4.27
N LEU A 19 -7.88 19.16 -4.34
CA LEU A 19 -6.50 18.82 -3.99
C LEU A 19 -5.53 19.17 -5.11
N PHE A 20 -5.96 19.08 -6.36
CA PHE A 20 -5.11 19.42 -7.50
C PHE A 20 -4.64 20.88 -7.42
N GLU A 21 -5.52 21.79 -7.04
CA GLU A 21 -5.21 23.22 -6.86
C GLU A 21 -4.17 23.44 -5.77
N LYS A 22 -4.16 22.57 -4.77
CA LYS A 22 -3.22 22.65 -3.62
C LYS A 22 -1.88 22.00 -3.90
N GLY A 23 -1.67 21.54 -5.13
CA GLY A 23 -0.41 20.95 -5.54
C GLY A 23 -0.33 19.43 -5.41
N TRP A 24 -1.43 18.76 -5.04
CA TRP A 24 -1.46 17.30 -4.95
C TRP A 24 -1.45 16.67 -6.33
N ARG A 25 -0.76 15.53 -6.45
CA ARG A 25 -0.65 14.76 -7.70
C ARG A 25 -0.80 13.28 -7.41
N PHE A 26 -1.20 12.56 -8.44
CA PHE A 26 -1.34 11.10 -8.40
C PHE A 26 -0.19 10.44 -9.14
N SER A 27 0.29 9.29 -8.62
CA SER A 27 1.22 8.43 -9.35
C SER A 27 1.03 6.97 -8.96
N PHE A 28 1.60 6.06 -9.77
CA PHE A 28 1.68 4.65 -9.43
C PHE A 28 3.00 4.37 -8.73
N ASP A 29 2.99 3.48 -7.76
CA ASP A 29 4.21 3.01 -7.12
C ASP A 29 4.41 1.50 -7.32
N ARG A 30 5.50 0.98 -6.79
CA ARG A 30 5.86 -0.44 -6.91
C ARG A 30 5.61 -1.23 -5.64
N ALA A 31 4.72 -0.78 -4.78
CA ALA A 31 4.43 -1.46 -3.54
C ALA A 31 3.90 -2.87 -3.80
N LYS A 32 4.25 -3.81 -2.95
CA LYS A 32 3.86 -5.22 -3.06
C LYS A 32 2.81 -5.61 -2.03
N ARG A 33 2.66 -4.83 -0.95
CA ARG A 33 1.82 -5.19 0.19
C ARG A 33 0.79 -4.14 0.58
N ARG A 34 0.90 -2.91 0.07
CA ARG A 34 -0.12 -1.89 0.30
C ARG A 34 -0.75 -1.48 -1.03
N ALA A 35 -2.05 -1.20 -1.00
CA ALA A 35 -2.79 -0.81 -2.19
C ALA A 35 -2.52 0.64 -2.61
N GLY A 36 -2.44 1.54 -1.63
CA GLY A 36 -2.21 2.96 -1.90
C GLY A 36 -1.49 3.65 -0.76
N SER A 37 -1.16 4.92 -0.96
CA SER A 37 -0.54 5.75 0.08
C SER A 37 -0.87 7.22 -0.10
N CYS A 38 -0.76 7.98 0.99
CA CYS A 38 -0.86 9.43 1.00
C CYS A 38 0.44 9.99 1.57
N LYS A 39 1.22 10.67 0.72
CA LYS A 39 2.53 11.23 1.08
C LYS A 39 2.40 12.73 1.26
N PHE A 40 2.31 13.19 2.50
CA PHE A 40 2.08 14.60 2.80
C PHE A 40 3.25 15.51 2.41
N SER A 41 4.48 15.04 2.63
CA SER A 41 5.66 15.85 2.30
C SER A 41 5.79 16.14 0.80
N LYS A 42 5.34 15.23 -0.03
CA LYS A 42 5.39 15.35 -1.49
C LYS A 42 4.07 15.78 -2.09
N LYS A 43 3.01 15.85 -1.30
CA LYS A 43 1.63 16.07 -1.78
C LYS A 43 1.28 15.10 -2.89
N GLU A 44 1.46 13.82 -2.62
CA GLU A 44 1.28 12.76 -3.61
C GLU A 44 0.39 11.66 -3.06
N ILE A 45 -0.57 11.25 -3.88
CA ILE A 45 -1.39 10.06 -3.64
C ILE A 45 -0.94 9.00 -4.62
N THR A 46 -0.70 7.78 -4.13
CA THR A 46 -0.23 6.68 -4.97
C THR A 46 -1.15 5.48 -4.90
N LEU A 47 -1.13 4.68 -5.96
CA LEU A 47 -1.65 3.31 -5.97
C LEU A 47 -0.52 2.39 -6.40
N ALA A 48 -0.49 1.19 -5.81
CA ALA A 48 0.41 0.15 -6.29
C ALA A 48 -0.01 -0.26 -7.69
N LYS A 49 0.95 -0.27 -8.61
CA LYS A 49 0.69 -0.64 -10.00
C LYS A 49 0.05 -2.02 -10.13
N ALA A 50 0.60 -3.02 -9.40
CA ALA A 50 0.09 -4.39 -9.43
C ALA A 50 -1.36 -4.46 -8.92
N TYR A 51 -1.69 -3.71 -7.86
CA TYR A 51 -3.04 -3.61 -7.34
C TYR A 51 -4.00 -3.02 -8.39
N ALA A 52 -3.61 -1.91 -8.99
CA ALA A 52 -4.44 -1.21 -9.98
C ALA A 52 -4.70 -2.07 -11.22
N GLU A 53 -3.75 -2.90 -11.64
CA GLU A 53 -3.91 -3.79 -12.79
C GLU A 53 -4.89 -4.94 -12.51
N GLN A 54 -5.00 -5.40 -11.27
CA GLN A 54 -5.77 -6.59 -10.90
C GLN A 54 -7.17 -6.29 -10.38
N GLU A 55 -7.39 -5.12 -9.77
CA GLU A 55 -8.64 -4.81 -9.10
C GLU A 55 -9.68 -4.17 -10.02
N ASP A 56 -10.94 -4.24 -9.60
CA ASP A 56 -12.02 -3.60 -10.32
C ASP A 56 -12.11 -2.10 -9.99
N LEU A 57 -12.89 -1.39 -10.81
CA LEU A 57 -13.04 0.05 -10.70
C LEU A 57 -13.58 0.51 -9.33
N LYS A 58 -14.52 -0.24 -8.77
CA LYS A 58 -15.15 0.08 -7.50
C LYS A 58 -14.13 0.07 -6.36
N GLU A 59 -13.31 -0.97 -6.29
CA GLU A 59 -12.27 -1.10 -5.26
C GLU A 59 -11.16 -0.06 -5.44
N ILE A 60 -10.76 0.18 -6.68
CA ILE A 60 -9.76 1.21 -7.01
C ILE A 60 -10.25 2.59 -6.59
N LYS A 61 -11.48 2.94 -6.92
CA LYS A 61 -12.09 4.22 -6.53
C LYS A 61 -12.13 4.37 -5.00
N ASN A 62 -12.54 3.33 -4.31
CA ASN A 62 -12.59 3.33 -2.85
C ASN A 62 -11.19 3.56 -2.24
N THR A 63 -10.16 2.91 -2.76
CA THR A 63 -8.79 3.09 -2.29
C THR A 63 -8.28 4.50 -2.55
N ILE A 64 -8.56 5.07 -3.73
CA ILE A 64 -8.19 6.46 -4.03
C ILE A 64 -8.87 7.42 -3.06
N LEU A 65 -10.17 7.24 -2.80
CA LEU A 65 -10.92 8.07 -1.86
C LEU A 65 -10.41 7.93 -0.43
N HIS A 66 -9.97 6.74 -0.02
CA HIS A 66 -9.33 6.51 1.26
C HIS A 66 -8.11 7.43 1.44
N GLU A 67 -7.24 7.48 0.44
CA GLU A 67 -6.05 8.33 0.47
C GLU A 67 -6.39 9.82 0.35
N ILE A 68 -7.40 10.17 -0.44
CA ILE A 68 -7.90 11.55 -0.53
C ILE A 68 -8.42 12.03 0.83
N ALA A 69 -9.13 11.18 1.55
CA ALA A 69 -9.61 11.52 2.89
C ALA A 69 -8.44 11.86 3.83
N HIS A 70 -7.34 11.10 3.77
CA HIS A 70 -6.13 11.44 4.52
C HIS A 70 -5.58 12.82 4.13
N ALA A 71 -5.50 13.09 2.83
CA ALA A 71 -5.01 14.38 2.34
C ALA A 71 -5.87 15.55 2.79
N LEU A 72 -7.19 15.36 2.87
CA LEU A 72 -8.14 16.39 3.27
C LEU A 72 -8.08 16.72 4.77
N VAL A 73 -7.90 15.72 5.62
CA VAL A 73 -7.88 15.93 7.08
C VAL A 73 -6.48 16.23 7.64
N GLY A 74 -5.42 15.86 6.91
CA GLY A 74 -4.05 16.12 7.32
C GLY A 74 -3.37 14.95 8.03
N PRO A 75 -2.05 15.07 8.29
CA PRO A 75 -1.22 13.93 8.71
C PRO A 75 -1.40 13.48 10.17
N ARG A 76 -2.14 14.23 10.97
CA ARG A 76 -2.25 13.98 12.41
C ARG A 76 -3.36 13.03 12.81
N HIS A 77 -4.14 12.52 11.87
CA HIS A 77 -5.37 11.81 12.21
C HIS A 77 -5.32 10.28 12.06
N GLY A 78 -4.43 9.73 11.23
CA GLY A 78 -4.45 8.30 10.95
C GLY A 78 -5.85 7.88 10.49
N HIS A 79 -6.41 6.83 11.09
CA HIS A 79 -7.77 6.34 10.79
C HIS A 79 -8.73 6.62 11.96
N ASN A 80 -8.61 7.77 12.60
CA ASN A 80 -9.50 8.16 13.69
C ASN A 80 -10.88 8.61 13.19
N GLU A 81 -11.72 9.10 14.11
CA GLU A 81 -13.09 9.51 13.80
C GLU A 81 -13.16 10.65 12.77
N ILE A 82 -12.21 11.59 12.82
CA ILE A 82 -12.15 12.71 11.88
C ILE A 82 -11.91 12.19 10.45
N TRP A 83 -10.95 11.28 10.29
CA TRP A 83 -10.71 10.65 9.01
C TRP A 83 -11.90 9.83 8.53
N LYS A 84 -12.51 9.02 9.40
CA LYS A 84 -13.68 8.19 9.06
C LYS A 84 -14.84 9.03 8.56
N GLN A 85 -15.16 10.12 9.25
CA GLN A 85 -16.23 11.01 8.83
C GLN A 85 -15.96 11.61 7.46
N LYS A 86 -14.75 12.05 7.22
CA LYS A 86 -14.36 12.60 5.91
C LYS A 86 -14.44 11.52 4.83
N ALA A 87 -13.95 10.32 5.10
CA ALA A 87 -13.99 9.20 4.15
C ALA A 87 -15.43 8.88 3.75
N LEU A 88 -16.34 8.75 4.72
CA LEU A 88 -17.77 8.51 4.45
C LEU A 88 -18.40 9.65 3.67
N GLU A 89 -18.08 10.89 4.02
CA GLU A 89 -18.60 12.08 3.36
C GLU A 89 -18.28 12.10 1.87
N ILE A 90 -17.07 11.67 1.49
CA ILE A 90 -16.63 11.69 0.08
C ILE A 90 -16.93 10.40 -0.68
N GLY A 91 -17.58 9.43 -0.03
CA GLY A 91 -18.03 8.19 -0.69
C GLY A 91 -17.14 6.97 -0.52
N CYS A 92 -16.18 7.01 0.39
CA CYS A 92 -15.36 5.86 0.78
C CYS A 92 -16.10 5.05 1.85
N ASP A 93 -15.85 3.75 1.94
CA ASP A 93 -16.46 2.90 2.97
C ASP A 93 -15.89 3.12 4.38
N ALA A 94 -14.81 3.88 4.49
CA ALA A 94 -14.12 4.21 5.74
C ALA A 94 -13.56 3.02 6.51
N GLU A 95 -13.29 1.91 5.85
CA GLU A 95 -12.57 0.81 6.45
C GLU A 95 -11.08 1.13 6.53
N ARG A 96 -10.47 0.76 7.65
CA ARG A 96 -9.05 1.07 7.92
C ARG A 96 -8.11 0.45 6.88
N CYS A 97 -8.34 -0.81 6.53
CA CYS A 97 -7.57 -1.51 5.53
C CYS A 97 -8.43 -2.51 4.77
N HIS A 98 -8.12 -2.68 3.50
CA HIS A 98 -8.65 -3.75 2.68
C HIS A 98 -7.59 -4.82 2.53
N TYR A 99 -7.94 -6.06 2.81
CA TYR A 99 -7.04 -7.18 2.59
C TYR A 99 -7.21 -7.65 1.15
N VAL A 100 -6.27 -7.26 0.30
CA VAL A 100 -6.23 -7.67 -1.11
C VAL A 100 -4.90 -8.32 -1.41
N VAL A 101 -4.94 -9.53 -1.95
CA VAL A 101 -3.73 -10.24 -2.39
C VAL A 101 -3.50 -9.90 -3.85
N PHE A 102 -2.66 -8.92 -4.13
CA PHE A 102 -2.32 -8.49 -5.48
C PHE A 102 -0.88 -8.82 -5.89
N SER A 103 -0.12 -9.39 -4.98
CA SER A 103 1.26 -9.80 -5.22
C SER A 103 1.57 -11.01 -4.36
N LYS A 104 2.33 -11.96 -4.90
CA LYS A 104 2.75 -13.15 -4.16
C LYS A 104 4.20 -13.03 -3.75
N PRO A 105 4.57 -13.46 -2.52
CA PRO A 105 5.97 -13.49 -2.13
C PRO A 105 6.75 -14.46 -3.01
N LYS A 106 7.99 -14.10 -3.33
CA LYS A 106 8.87 -14.90 -4.19
C LYS A 106 9.81 -15.79 -3.40
N TYR A 107 9.95 -15.55 -2.11
CA TYR A 107 10.98 -16.18 -1.30
C TYR A 107 10.38 -16.72 0.00
N LYS A 108 11.02 -17.76 0.52
CA LYS A 108 10.74 -18.33 1.82
C LYS A 108 11.99 -18.20 2.67
N LEU A 109 11.88 -17.57 3.84
CA LEU A 109 12.95 -17.46 4.83
C LEU A 109 12.70 -18.47 5.95
N THR A 110 13.71 -19.29 6.26
CA THR A 110 13.61 -20.26 7.32
C THR A 110 14.93 -20.37 8.08
N CYS A 111 14.87 -20.88 9.31
CA CYS A 111 16.04 -21.27 10.06
C CYS A 111 16.51 -22.66 9.59
N ILE A 112 17.82 -22.91 9.65
CA ILE A 112 18.39 -24.23 9.28
C ILE A 112 17.78 -25.37 10.11
N ASN A 113 17.36 -25.08 11.34
CA ASN A 113 16.70 -26.05 12.25
C ASN A 113 15.17 -25.95 12.20
N ARG A 114 14.62 -25.21 11.23
CA ARG A 114 13.17 -25.06 11.00
C ARG A 114 12.38 -24.50 12.19
N CYS A 115 13.01 -23.63 13.00
CA CYS A 115 12.31 -22.96 14.10
C CYS A 115 11.17 -22.07 13.64
N PHE A 116 11.27 -21.53 12.44
CA PHE A 116 10.23 -20.70 11.83
C PHE A 116 10.31 -20.77 10.31
N GLU A 117 9.22 -20.31 9.66
CA GLU A 117 9.13 -20.20 8.21
C GLU A 117 8.24 -19.00 7.88
N VAL A 118 8.77 -18.04 7.12
CA VAL A 118 8.03 -16.85 6.72
C VAL A 118 8.23 -16.56 5.24
N ALA A 119 7.19 -16.02 4.61
CA ALA A 119 7.24 -15.59 3.22
C ALA A 119 7.86 -14.19 3.13
N ARG A 120 8.68 -13.95 2.10
CA ARG A 120 9.32 -12.67 1.86
C ARG A 120 9.20 -12.26 0.39
N TYR A 121 9.01 -10.96 0.16
CA TYR A 121 8.92 -10.37 -1.17
C TYR A 121 10.28 -9.97 -1.72
N ARG A 122 11.24 -9.70 -0.84
CA ARG A 122 12.59 -9.25 -1.18
C ARG A 122 13.62 -10.01 -0.37
N VAL A 123 14.81 -10.16 -0.97
CA VAL A 123 16.00 -10.75 -0.31
C VAL A 123 17.03 -9.65 -0.12
N ASN A 124 17.59 -9.58 1.09
CA ASN A 124 18.73 -8.74 1.39
C ASN A 124 19.87 -9.64 1.86
N GLN A 125 20.93 -9.77 1.05
CA GLN A 125 22.07 -10.63 1.36
C GLN A 125 22.77 -10.21 2.65
N ASN A 126 22.89 -8.92 2.90
CA ASN A 126 23.49 -8.43 4.15
C ASN A 126 22.67 -8.85 5.37
N PHE A 127 21.36 -8.83 5.25
CA PHE A 127 20.47 -9.32 6.32
C PHE A 127 20.73 -10.78 6.63
N LEU A 128 20.83 -11.64 5.60
CA LEU A 128 21.08 -13.07 5.76
C LEU A 128 22.42 -13.35 6.43
N GLN A 129 23.45 -12.58 6.08
CA GLN A 129 24.80 -12.76 6.62
C GLN A 129 24.93 -12.26 8.06
N SER A 130 24.15 -11.23 8.45
CA SER A 130 24.25 -10.58 9.75
C SER A 130 23.26 -11.09 10.79
N ARG A 131 22.32 -11.94 10.40
CA ARG A 131 21.24 -12.42 11.29
C ARG A 131 21.29 -13.91 11.52
N ILE A 132 20.86 -14.31 12.71
CA ILE A 132 20.72 -15.71 13.11
C ILE A 132 19.33 -15.92 13.69
N CYS A 133 18.92 -17.16 13.82
CA CYS A 133 17.64 -17.50 14.45
C CYS A 133 17.66 -17.07 15.92
N SER A 134 16.63 -16.34 16.36
CA SER A 134 16.52 -15.92 17.76
C SER A 134 16.28 -17.08 18.73
N LYS A 135 15.74 -18.18 18.24
CA LYS A 135 15.43 -19.36 19.07
C LYS A 135 16.62 -20.30 19.23
N CYS A 136 17.27 -20.70 18.14
CA CYS A 136 18.32 -21.72 18.16
C CYS A 136 19.71 -21.17 17.80
N LYS A 137 19.83 -19.91 17.45
CA LYS A 137 21.07 -19.28 16.97
C LYS A 137 21.60 -19.87 15.68
N GLY A 138 20.80 -20.67 14.99
CA GLY A 138 21.18 -21.29 13.73
C GLY A 138 21.18 -20.31 12.56
N LYS A 139 21.78 -20.74 11.45
CA LYS A 139 21.85 -19.95 10.22
C LYS A 139 20.47 -19.79 9.60
N LEU A 140 20.24 -18.65 8.95
CA LEU A 140 19.04 -18.39 8.17
C LEU A 140 19.25 -18.81 6.73
N LEU A 141 18.22 -19.43 6.16
CA LEU A 141 18.22 -19.89 4.76
C LEU A 141 17.10 -19.20 4.00
N ILE A 142 17.33 -18.94 2.71
CA ILE A 142 16.31 -18.39 1.84
C ILE A 142 16.16 -19.28 0.61
N PHE A 143 14.91 -19.53 0.25
CA PHE A 143 14.55 -20.32 -0.92
C PHE A 143 13.65 -19.52 -1.82
N GLU A 144 13.84 -19.63 -3.12
CA GLU A 144 12.92 -19.09 -4.11
C GLU A 144 11.72 -20.03 -4.23
N ILE A 145 10.51 -19.45 -4.22
CA ILE A 145 9.28 -20.23 -4.32
C ILE A 145 8.90 -20.43 -5.79
#